data_82e81843a7a68d622945cafeb5f26692
#
_entry.id   82e81843a7a68d622945cafeb5f26692
#
_cell.length_a   1.000
_cell.length_b   1.000
_cell.length_c   1.000
_cell.angle_alpha   90.00
_cell.angle_beta   90.00
_cell.angle_gamma   90.00
#
_symmetry.space_group_name_H-M   'P 1'
#
loop_
_entity.id
_entity.type
_entity.pdbx_description
1 polymer ?
#
loop_
_entity_poly.entity_id
_entity_poly.type
_entity_poly.pdbx_seq_one_letter_code
_entity_poly.pdbx_strand_id
1 'polypeptide(L)'
;MTTTPKPARYGMAIDLDRCTGCGACMIACAVENNVPPARPEATPRTGITWMRVYQISNGAPFPESRAAFVPILCQQCGKDTPCAAVCPQEAVEVDPATGIVDQMPQRCLGCRYCMTACPYHARYFNWWDPKWPPGMEKTLNPDVATRMRGVVEKCNFCHGRLHAARARAAAEGRRELRSGEYVPACVEACPAQAIVFGDLDDPASEAARLARDERSFRILERLGTEPKIYYRTARPWVRQAAAQPRSEPRPSGSGPRKEPAHA
;
A
#
# COMPACT_ATOMS: atom_id res chain seq x y z
N MET A 1 -32.83 -17.14 12.55
CA MET A 1 -31.50 -17.65 12.14
C MET A 1 -30.65 -16.45 11.75
N THR A 2 -29.74 -16.05 12.61
CA THR A 2 -28.82 -14.93 12.34
C THR A 2 -27.70 -15.43 11.44
N THR A 3 -27.85 -15.28 10.12
CA THR A 3 -26.77 -15.57 9.18
C THR A 3 -25.63 -14.62 9.48
N THR A 4 -24.49 -15.16 9.88
CA THR A 4 -23.25 -14.39 9.99
C THR A 4 -22.91 -13.81 8.61
N PRO A 5 -22.60 -12.52 8.48
CA PRO A 5 -22.23 -11.94 7.19
C PRO A 5 -21.09 -12.73 6.55
N LYS A 6 -21.18 -12.99 5.24
CA LYS A 6 -20.10 -13.65 4.52
C LYS A 6 -18.84 -12.77 4.62
N PRO A 7 -17.68 -13.34 5.02
CA PRO A 7 -16.43 -12.59 5.04
C PRO A 7 -16.12 -12.03 3.64
N ALA A 8 -15.77 -10.76 3.55
CA ALA A 8 -15.25 -10.17 2.32
C ALA A 8 -13.74 -10.38 2.24
N ARG A 9 -13.20 -10.46 1.04
CA ARG A 9 -11.75 -10.49 0.80
C ARG A 9 -11.34 -9.29 -0.03
N TYR A 10 -11.20 -8.14 0.63
CA TYR A 10 -10.85 -6.90 -0.06
C TYR A 10 -9.46 -6.94 -0.71
N GLY A 11 -9.40 -6.45 -1.95
CA GLY A 11 -8.17 -6.33 -2.73
C GLY A 11 -8.27 -5.26 -3.82
N MET A 12 -7.19 -5.11 -4.58
CA MET A 12 -7.11 -4.15 -5.67
C MET A 12 -6.64 -4.81 -6.97
N ALA A 13 -7.10 -4.28 -8.10
CA ALA A 13 -6.53 -4.49 -9.40
C ALA A 13 -6.02 -3.15 -9.95
N ILE A 14 -4.76 -3.11 -10.39
CA ILE A 14 -4.10 -1.90 -10.89
C ILE A 14 -3.74 -2.11 -12.36
N ASP A 15 -4.36 -1.34 -13.24
CA ASP A 15 -4.07 -1.36 -14.67
C ASP A 15 -2.87 -0.46 -15.00
N LEU A 16 -1.72 -1.08 -15.25
CA LEU A 16 -0.46 -0.38 -15.53
C LEU A 16 -0.46 0.29 -16.90
N ASP A 17 -1.37 -0.10 -17.80
CA ASP A 17 -1.50 0.53 -19.12
C ASP A 17 -2.28 1.84 -19.05
N ARG A 18 -3.12 2.00 -18.03
CA ARG A 18 -3.85 3.24 -17.74
C ARG A 18 -3.08 4.19 -16.81
N CYS A 19 -2.14 3.68 -16.01
CA CYS A 19 -1.40 4.48 -15.04
C CYS A 19 -0.48 5.49 -15.74
N THR A 20 -0.71 6.78 -15.50
CA THR A 20 0.08 7.89 -16.05
C THR A 20 1.23 8.35 -15.17
N GLY A 21 1.37 7.78 -13.95
CA GLY A 21 2.42 8.17 -13.01
C GLY A 21 2.19 9.53 -12.32
N CYS A 22 0.99 10.10 -12.37
CA CYS A 22 0.70 11.46 -11.89
C CYS A 22 0.86 11.67 -10.36
N GLY A 23 0.96 10.60 -9.56
CA GLY A 23 1.15 10.68 -8.12
C GLY A 23 -0.09 11.05 -7.29
N ALA A 24 -1.26 11.30 -7.88
CA ALA A 24 -2.47 11.67 -7.15
C ALA A 24 -2.83 10.66 -6.04
N CYS A 25 -2.67 9.37 -6.31
CA CYS A 25 -2.88 8.30 -5.33
C CYS A 25 -1.92 8.37 -4.13
N MET A 26 -0.69 8.86 -4.32
CA MET A 26 0.29 9.04 -3.24
C MET A 26 -0.15 10.16 -2.30
N ILE A 27 -0.54 11.30 -2.86
CA ILE A 27 -0.99 12.46 -2.08
C ILE A 27 -2.31 12.16 -1.36
N ALA A 28 -3.29 11.58 -2.06
CA ALA A 28 -4.55 11.19 -1.45
C ALA A 28 -4.36 10.20 -0.29
N CYS A 29 -3.45 9.23 -0.44
CA CYS A 29 -3.11 8.30 0.63
C CYS A 29 -2.49 9.01 1.84
N ALA A 30 -1.58 9.98 1.61
CA ALA A 30 -0.92 10.72 2.68
C ALA A 30 -1.91 11.62 3.44
N VAL A 31 -2.75 12.35 2.72
CA VAL A 31 -3.77 13.24 3.31
C VAL A 31 -4.80 12.43 4.10
N GLU A 32 -5.37 11.40 3.50
CA GLU A 32 -6.39 10.54 4.14
C GLU A 32 -5.90 9.91 5.45
N ASN A 33 -4.65 9.47 5.45
CA ASN A 33 -4.10 8.71 6.56
C ASN A 33 -3.19 9.52 7.48
N ASN A 34 -3.21 10.84 7.42
CA ASN A 34 -2.36 11.71 8.23
C ASN A 34 -0.88 11.27 8.23
N VAL A 35 -0.36 10.93 7.04
CA VAL A 35 1.07 10.63 6.87
C VAL A 35 1.83 11.96 6.76
N PRO A 36 2.77 12.24 7.68
CA PRO A 36 3.46 13.51 7.67
C PRO A 36 4.36 13.65 6.42
N PRO A 37 4.58 14.89 5.95
CA PRO A 37 5.55 15.16 4.90
C PRO A 37 6.94 14.63 5.28
N ALA A 38 7.70 14.18 4.30
CA ALA A 38 9.08 13.77 4.52
C ALA A 38 9.91 14.95 5.04
N ARG A 39 10.73 14.70 6.07
CA ARG A 39 11.67 15.70 6.58
C ARG A 39 12.85 15.86 5.62
N PRO A 40 13.54 17.01 5.64
CA PRO A 40 14.74 17.23 4.82
C PRO A 40 15.82 16.14 5.02
N GLU A 41 15.92 15.60 6.26
CA GLU A 41 16.88 14.57 6.62
C GLU A 41 16.42 13.14 6.21
N ALA A 42 15.19 13.01 5.72
CA ALA A 42 14.65 11.70 5.34
C ALA A 42 15.34 11.16 4.09
N THR A 43 15.73 9.92 4.16
CA THR A 43 16.26 9.15 3.03
C THR A 43 15.14 8.32 2.39
N PRO A 44 15.34 7.72 1.21
CA PRO A 44 14.38 6.78 0.65
C PRO A 44 14.02 5.60 1.57
N ARG A 45 14.90 5.28 2.54
CA ARG A 45 14.68 4.21 3.53
C ARG A 45 13.97 4.68 4.80
N THR A 46 14.07 5.97 5.14
CA THR A 46 13.51 6.54 6.37
C THR A 46 12.25 7.39 6.12
N GLY A 47 11.98 7.73 4.86
CA GLY A 47 10.74 8.40 4.46
C GLY A 47 9.54 7.48 4.52
N ILE A 48 8.40 8.02 4.93
CA ILE A 48 7.14 7.28 5.03
C ILE A 48 6.31 7.56 3.77
N THR A 49 6.00 6.51 3.02
CA THR A 49 5.21 6.63 1.79
C THR A 49 4.42 5.34 1.58
N TRP A 50 3.20 5.28 2.08
CA TRP A 50 2.38 4.05 2.03
C TRP A 50 2.02 3.60 0.61
N MET A 51 1.86 4.55 -0.30
CA MET A 51 1.68 4.34 -1.74
C MET A 51 2.83 5.03 -2.46
N ARG A 52 3.60 4.31 -3.26
CA ARG A 52 4.70 4.86 -4.05
C ARG A 52 4.56 4.44 -5.51
N VAL A 53 4.70 5.37 -6.42
CA VAL A 53 4.68 5.11 -7.86
C VAL A 53 6.13 5.05 -8.36
N TYR A 54 6.51 3.90 -8.89
CA TYR A 54 7.83 3.70 -9.49
C TYR A 54 7.74 3.83 -11.00
N GLN A 55 8.70 4.52 -11.59
CA GLN A 55 8.91 4.49 -13.02
C GLN A 55 9.86 3.34 -13.36
N ILE A 56 9.49 2.53 -14.33
CA ILE A 56 10.32 1.49 -14.91
C ILE A 56 10.52 1.78 -16.41
N SER A 57 11.63 1.34 -16.97
CA SER A 57 11.93 1.48 -18.39
C SER A 57 12.32 0.14 -19.01
N ASN A 58 12.19 0.05 -20.31
CA ASN A 58 12.62 -1.12 -21.07
C ASN A 58 14.16 -1.17 -21.26
N GLY A 59 14.88 -0.11 -20.86
CA GLY A 59 16.34 0.00 -21.00
C GLY A 59 16.84 0.23 -22.43
N ALA A 60 15.96 0.39 -23.42
CA ALA A 60 16.35 0.68 -24.79
C ALA A 60 16.73 2.15 -24.95
N PRO A 61 17.65 2.50 -25.91
CA PRO A 61 17.94 3.88 -26.25
C PRO A 61 16.77 4.53 -27.01
N PHE A 62 16.82 5.86 -27.14
CA PHE A 62 15.89 6.59 -28.03
C PHE A 62 16.16 6.20 -29.49
N PRO A 63 15.10 6.00 -30.34
CA PRO A 63 13.67 6.25 -30.06
C PRO A 63 12.90 5.05 -29.50
N GLU A 64 13.50 3.90 -29.24
CA GLU A 64 12.84 2.68 -28.74
C GLU A 64 12.62 2.70 -27.22
N SER A 65 13.08 3.75 -26.55
CA SER A 65 12.91 3.93 -25.10
C SER A 65 11.42 4.02 -24.73
N ARG A 66 11.01 3.20 -23.77
CA ARG A 66 9.63 3.18 -23.25
C ARG A 66 9.64 3.16 -21.73
N ALA A 67 8.69 3.86 -21.13
CA ALA A 67 8.50 3.89 -19.69
C ALA A 67 7.10 3.37 -19.30
N ALA A 68 7.00 2.91 -18.07
CA ALA A 68 5.72 2.57 -17.42
C ALA A 68 5.80 2.94 -15.94
N PHE A 69 4.64 3.08 -15.31
CA PHE A 69 4.51 3.44 -13.91
C PHE A 69 3.86 2.32 -13.12
N VAL A 70 4.43 1.96 -11.99
CA VAL A 70 3.97 0.86 -11.14
C VAL A 70 3.72 1.39 -9.73
N PRO A 71 2.44 1.59 -9.36
CA PRO A 71 2.07 1.91 -7.99
C PRO A 71 2.33 0.72 -7.05
N ILE A 72 3.13 0.92 -6.02
CA ILE A 72 3.44 -0.10 -5.01
C ILE A 72 2.92 0.36 -3.66
N LEU A 73 2.20 -0.54 -3.00
CA LEU A 73 1.66 -0.37 -1.65
C LEU A 73 1.79 -1.69 -0.88
N CYS A 74 1.32 -1.73 0.37
CA CYS A 74 1.22 -3.00 1.09
C CYS A 74 0.39 -4.01 0.28
N GLN A 75 0.95 -5.18 0.01
CA GLN A 75 0.30 -6.20 -0.83
C GLN A 75 -0.84 -6.95 -0.13
N GLN A 76 -1.10 -6.64 1.15
CA GLN A 76 -2.22 -7.22 1.89
C GLN A 76 -2.26 -8.75 1.80
N CYS A 77 -1.15 -9.40 2.15
CA CYS A 77 -0.93 -10.85 2.04
C CYS A 77 -2.09 -11.64 2.65
N GLY A 78 -2.57 -12.67 1.93
CA GLY A 78 -3.70 -13.50 2.35
C GLY A 78 -3.30 -14.74 3.10
N LYS A 79 -2.08 -15.27 2.87
CA LYS A 79 -1.56 -16.49 3.49
C LYS A 79 -0.19 -16.22 4.11
N ASP A 80 0.07 -16.89 5.22
CA ASP A 80 1.36 -16.83 5.93
C ASP A 80 1.91 -15.40 5.98
N THR A 81 1.04 -14.45 6.35
CA THR A 81 1.35 -13.01 6.33
C THR A 81 2.66 -12.72 7.06
N PRO A 82 3.80 -12.50 6.35
CA PRO A 82 5.12 -12.54 6.98
C PRO A 82 5.27 -11.54 8.12
N CYS A 83 4.66 -10.36 7.97
CA CYS A 83 4.75 -9.33 8.99
C CYS A 83 3.91 -9.62 10.24
N ALA A 84 2.85 -10.42 10.14
CA ALA A 84 2.08 -10.88 11.29
C ALA A 84 2.84 -12.00 12.00
N ALA A 85 3.37 -12.96 11.24
CA ALA A 85 4.09 -14.12 11.78
C ALA A 85 5.32 -13.75 12.65
N VAL A 86 6.01 -12.64 12.32
CA VAL A 86 7.21 -12.21 13.07
C VAL A 86 6.94 -11.17 14.15
N CYS A 87 5.69 -10.75 14.33
CA CYS A 87 5.38 -9.69 15.28
C CYS A 87 5.29 -10.23 16.71
N PRO A 88 6.24 -9.91 17.63
CA PRO A 88 6.25 -10.48 18.99
C PRO A 88 5.13 -9.94 19.89
N GLN A 89 4.46 -8.87 19.45
CA GLN A 89 3.40 -8.19 20.22
C GLN A 89 2.03 -8.28 19.54
N GLU A 90 1.90 -9.13 18.51
CA GLU A 90 0.64 -9.24 17.76
C GLU A 90 0.07 -7.88 17.34
N ALA A 91 0.99 -6.91 17.07
CA ALA A 91 0.62 -5.57 16.61
C ALA A 91 0.21 -5.54 15.13
N VAL A 92 0.35 -6.66 14.43
CA VAL A 92 -0.12 -6.86 13.06
C VAL A 92 -1.20 -7.92 13.09
N GLU A 93 -2.37 -7.56 12.64
CA GLU A 93 -3.56 -8.42 12.64
C GLU A 93 -4.11 -8.57 11.23
N VAL A 94 -4.72 -9.73 10.96
CA VAL A 94 -5.51 -9.96 9.74
C VAL A 94 -6.97 -10.03 10.16
N ASP A 95 -7.78 -9.04 9.77
CA ASP A 95 -9.22 -9.03 10.07
C ASP A 95 -9.91 -10.20 9.33
N PRO A 96 -10.46 -11.19 10.05
CA PRO A 96 -11.09 -12.35 9.43
C PRO A 96 -12.34 -12.00 8.65
N ALA A 97 -12.98 -10.87 8.93
CA ALA A 97 -14.20 -10.44 8.24
C ALA A 97 -13.92 -9.74 6.90
N THR A 98 -12.69 -9.22 6.70
CA THR A 98 -12.35 -8.43 5.50
C THR A 98 -11.07 -8.89 4.82
N GLY A 99 -10.28 -9.72 5.50
CA GLY A 99 -8.95 -10.10 5.07
C GLY A 99 -7.93 -8.95 5.10
N ILE A 100 -8.29 -7.78 5.62
CA ILE A 100 -7.37 -6.63 5.69
C ILE A 100 -6.29 -6.92 6.73
N VAL A 101 -5.04 -6.76 6.31
CA VAL A 101 -3.90 -6.78 7.22
C VAL A 101 -3.76 -5.40 7.82
N ASP A 102 -3.96 -5.26 9.11
CA ASP A 102 -3.85 -3.98 9.81
C ASP A 102 -2.60 -3.91 10.71
N GLN A 103 -2.33 -2.74 11.23
CA GLN A 103 -1.24 -2.44 12.15
C GLN A 103 -1.78 -1.62 13.32
N MET A 104 -1.65 -2.15 14.52
CA MET A 104 -2.05 -1.48 15.76
C MET A 104 -0.87 -0.72 16.37
N PRO A 105 -0.81 0.61 16.25
CA PRO A 105 0.31 1.39 16.78
C PRO A 105 0.51 1.22 18.28
N GLN A 106 -0.58 1.06 19.04
CA GLN A 106 -0.58 0.95 20.50
C GLN A 106 0.10 -0.33 21.00
N ARG A 107 0.13 -1.40 20.19
CA ARG A 107 0.82 -2.66 20.52
C ARG A 107 2.24 -2.72 19.95
N CYS A 108 2.63 -1.76 19.12
CA CYS A 108 3.89 -1.80 18.40
C CYS A 108 5.07 -1.38 19.30
N LEU A 109 6.02 -2.29 19.55
CA LEU A 109 7.26 -1.95 20.27
C LEU A 109 8.32 -1.25 19.40
N GLY A 110 8.13 -1.14 18.09
CA GLY A 110 9.12 -0.58 17.20
C GLY A 110 10.34 -1.47 16.90
N CYS A 111 10.27 -2.77 17.12
CA CYS A 111 11.38 -3.72 16.87
C CYS A 111 11.75 -3.86 15.38
N ARG A 112 10.88 -3.44 14.45
CA ARG A 112 11.07 -3.43 12.99
C ARG A 112 11.24 -4.80 12.32
N TYR A 113 11.04 -5.92 13.01
CA TYR A 113 11.09 -7.26 12.42
C TYR A 113 10.14 -7.39 11.23
N CYS A 114 8.95 -6.81 11.32
CA CYS A 114 7.98 -6.81 10.23
C CYS A 114 8.45 -6.04 8.98
N MET A 115 9.37 -5.08 9.11
CA MET A 115 9.98 -4.40 7.96
C MET A 115 10.96 -5.31 7.24
N THR A 116 11.78 -6.06 8.00
CA THR A 116 12.73 -7.02 7.44
C THR A 116 12.02 -8.23 6.81
N ALA A 117 10.93 -8.69 7.43
CA ALA A 117 10.16 -9.82 6.93
C ALA A 117 9.32 -9.49 5.69
N CYS A 118 9.03 -8.20 5.43
CA CYS A 118 8.19 -7.81 4.30
C CYS A 118 8.98 -7.84 2.98
N PRO A 119 8.71 -8.78 2.06
CA PRO A 119 9.46 -8.87 0.80
C PRO A 119 9.15 -7.71 -0.15
N TYR A 120 8.08 -6.95 0.12
CA TYR A 120 7.63 -5.81 -0.69
C TYR A 120 8.15 -4.47 -0.19
N HIS A 121 8.88 -4.43 0.94
CA HIS A 121 9.34 -3.22 1.62
C HIS A 121 8.24 -2.16 1.83
N ALA A 122 7.00 -2.62 2.05
CA ALA A 122 5.81 -1.77 2.19
C ALA A 122 5.44 -1.51 3.66
N ARG A 123 6.44 -1.40 4.51
CA ARG A 123 6.30 -1.05 5.93
C ARG A 123 7.30 0.03 6.28
N TYR A 124 6.86 1.03 7.05
CA TYR A 124 7.60 2.24 7.31
C TYR A 124 7.68 2.47 8.81
N PHE A 125 8.83 2.90 9.31
CA PHE A 125 9.05 3.20 10.71
C PHE A 125 9.04 4.70 10.94
N ASN A 126 8.35 5.15 11.97
CA ASN A 126 8.32 6.55 12.38
C ASN A 126 9.58 6.89 13.16
N TRP A 127 10.58 7.39 12.47
CA TRP A 127 11.87 7.80 13.06
C TRP A 127 11.77 9.07 13.87
N TRP A 128 10.79 9.93 13.55
CA TRP A 128 10.58 11.25 14.14
C TRP A 128 9.13 11.41 14.56
N ASP A 129 8.91 12.37 15.48
CA ASP A 129 7.55 12.81 15.78
C ASP A 129 6.92 13.42 14.54
N PRO A 130 5.64 13.14 14.25
CA PRO A 130 4.96 13.69 13.09
C PRO A 130 4.88 15.21 13.20
N LYS A 131 5.26 15.90 12.14
CA LYS A 131 5.18 17.36 12.05
C LYS A 131 4.69 17.77 10.67
N TRP A 132 3.82 18.76 10.65
CA TRP A 132 3.34 19.39 9.42
C TRP A 132 3.83 20.83 9.35
N PRO A 133 3.97 21.42 8.16
CA PRO A 133 4.17 22.85 7.99
C PRO A 133 3.08 23.64 8.71
N PRO A 134 3.39 24.86 9.21
CA PRO A 134 2.41 25.71 9.88
C PRO A 134 1.13 25.90 9.06
N GLY A 135 -0.02 25.63 9.68
CA GLY A 135 -1.34 25.72 9.06
C GLY A 135 -1.84 24.43 8.40
N MET A 136 -0.96 23.51 7.98
CA MET A 136 -1.38 22.23 7.42
C MET A 136 -1.97 21.28 8.47
N GLU A 137 -1.64 21.45 9.73
CA GLU A 137 -2.24 20.69 10.83
C GLU A 137 -3.76 20.87 10.92
N LYS A 138 -4.30 21.94 10.35
CA LYS A 138 -5.74 22.19 10.26
C LYS A 138 -6.45 21.34 9.20
N THR A 139 -5.69 20.75 8.29
CA THR A 139 -6.23 19.91 7.20
C THR A 139 -6.13 18.42 7.50
N LEU A 140 -5.72 18.06 8.71
CA LEU A 140 -5.64 16.65 9.12
C LEU A 140 -7.04 16.00 9.14
N ASN A 141 -7.08 14.75 8.71
CA ASN A 141 -8.29 13.95 8.80
C ASN A 141 -8.62 13.68 10.28
N PRO A 142 -9.75 14.18 10.82
CA PRO A 142 -10.10 14.02 12.22
C PRO A 142 -10.42 12.57 12.61
N ASP A 143 -10.79 11.73 11.63
CA ASP A 143 -11.18 10.33 11.85
C ASP A 143 -9.96 9.38 11.89
N VAL A 144 -8.76 9.92 11.65
CA VAL A 144 -7.52 9.12 11.60
C VAL A 144 -6.48 9.69 12.55
N ALA A 145 -6.12 8.91 13.58
CA ALA A 145 -5.07 9.31 14.50
C ALA A 145 -3.69 9.41 13.82
N THR A 146 -2.92 10.42 14.17
CA THR A 146 -1.51 10.53 13.78
C THR A 146 -0.69 9.46 14.50
N ARG A 147 0.29 8.87 13.81
CA ARG A 147 1.14 7.84 14.40
C ARG A 147 2.30 8.48 15.15
N MET A 148 2.58 7.97 16.33
CA MET A 148 3.67 8.44 17.16
C MET A 148 5.03 7.97 16.61
N ARG A 149 6.09 8.64 17.02
CA ARG A 149 7.47 8.16 16.84
C ARG A 149 7.65 6.77 17.46
N GLY A 150 8.47 5.93 16.83
CA GLY A 150 8.85 4.62 17.36
C GLY A 150 7.93 3.46 16.93
N VAL A 151 6.88 3.70 16.14
CA VAL A 151 5.99 2.65 15.64
C VAL A 151 6.18 2.42 14.14
N VAL A 152 5.80 1.23 13.68
CA VAL A 152 5.74 0.89 12.25
C VAL A 152 4.33 1.14 11.73
N GLU A 153 4.24 1.66 10.52
CA GLU A 153 2.98 1.86 9.82
C GLU A 153 3.02 1.36 8.38
N LYS A 154 1.87 1.22 7.76
CA LYS A 154 1.68 0.76 6.39
C LYS A 154 0.28 1.05 5.89
N CYS A 155 0.05 0.87 4.58
CA CYS A 155 -1.30 0.89 4.02
C CYS A 155 -2.20 -0.16 4.68
N ASN A 156 -3.37 0.26 5.16
CA ASN A 156 -4.43 -0.56 5.75
C ASN A 156 -5.75 -0.44 4.98
N PHE A 157 -5.68 -0.13 3.69
CA PHE A 157 -6.83 0.12 2.83
C PHE A 157 -7.77 1.23 3.33
N CYS A 158 -7.20 2.25 4.01
CA CYS A 158 -8.00 3.35 4.61
C CYS A 158 -9.05 2.81 5.60
N HIS A 159 -8.60 2.08 6.63
CA HIS A 159 -9.46 1.43 7.63
C HIS A 159 -10.48 2.40 8.27
N GLY A 160 -10.12 3.69 8.46
CA GLY A 160 -11.05 4.73 8.91
C GLY A 160 -12.29 4.85 8.02
N ARG A 161 -12.10 4.81 6.69
CA ARG A 161 -13.22 4.83 5.73
C ARG A 161 -14.11 3.60 5.84
N LEU A 162 -13.53 2.42 6.09
CA LEU A 162 -14.29 1.19 6.32
C LEU A 162 -15.16 1.32 7.57
N HIS A 163 -14.60 1.83 8.67
CA HIS A 163 -15.36 2.07 9.89
C HIS A 163 -16.51 3.06 9.68
N ALA A 164 -16.25 4.17 9.02
CA ALA A 164 -17.27 5.15 8.69
C ALA A 164 -18.38 4.58 7.80
N ALA A 165 -18.02 3.75 6.80
CA ALA A 165 -19.00 3.08 5.96
C ALA A 165 -19.85 2.07 6.75
N ARG A 166 -19.23 1.28 7.61
CA ARG A 166 -19.96 0.34 8.50
C ARG A 166 -20.88 1.07 9.47
N ALA A 167 -20.45 2.20 10.04
CA ALA A 167 -21.29 3.00 10.93
C ALA A 167 -22.52 3.56 10.20
N ARG A 168 -22.35 4.06 8.97
CA ARG A 168 -23.49 4.50 8.13
C ARG A 168 -24.44 3.35 7.81
N ALA A 169 -23.94 2.20 7.39
CA ALA A 169 -24.76 1.03 7.12
C ALA A 169 -25.54 0.58 8.35
N ALA A 170 -24.89 0.57 9.52
CA ALA A 170 -25.54 0.22 10.79
C ALA A 170 -26.64 1.22 11.18
N ALA A 171 -26.45 2.51 10.96
CA ALA A 171 -27.48 3.54 11.17
C ALA A 171 -28.70 3.34 10.25
N GLU A 172 -28.51 2.72 9.09
CA GLU A 172 -29.59 2.32 8.17
C GLU A 172 -30.17 0.92 8.49
N GLY A 173 -29.77 0.30 9.61
CA GLY A 173 -30.21 -1.04 10.01
C GLY A 173 -29.59 -2.20 9.21
N ARG A 174 -28.53 -1.91 8.45
CA ARG A 174 -27.80 -2.92 7.63
C ARG A 174 -26.54 -3.40 8.34
N ARG A 175 -26.21 -4.66 8.14
CA ARG A 175 -24.95 -5.28 8.63
C ARG A 175 -23.88 -5.39 7.57
N GLU A 176 -24.26 -5.30 6.30
CA GLU A 176 -23.38 -5.48 5.15
C GLU A 176 -23.25 -4.18 4.36
N LEU A 177 -22.06 -3.97 3.79
CA LEU A 177 -21.81 -2.88 2.88
C LEU A 177 -22.24 -3.27 1.46
N ARG A 178 -22.85 -2.33 0.75
CA ARG A 178 -23.10 -2.47 -0.67
C ARG A 178 -21.81 -2.21 -1.45
N SER A 179 -21.73 -2.73 -2.66
CA SER A 179 -20.61 -2.42 -3.58
C SER A 179 -20.47 -0.91 -3.76
N GLY A 180 -19.26 -0.39 -3.60
CA GLY A 180 -18.95 1.04 -3.75
C GLY A 180 -19.17 1.91 -2.49
N GLU A 181 -19.78 1.40 -1.41
CA GLU A 181 -19.94 2.17 -0.16
C GLU A 181 -18.62 2.38 0.61
N TYR A 182 -17.64 1.55 0.33
CA TYR A 182 -16.30 1.66 0.88
C TYR A 182 -15.25 1.66 -0.25
N VAL A 183 -14.54 2.78 -0.38
CA VAL A 183 -13.51 2.98 -1.40
C VAL A 183 -12.30 3.68 -0.76
N PRO A 184 -11.07 3.11 -0.89
CA PRO A 184 -9.85 3.78 -0.43
C PRO A 184 -9.57 5.08 -1.18
N ALA A 185 -8.96 6.06 -0.50
CA ALA A 185 -8.69 7.38 -1.05
C ALA A 185 -7.84 7.36 -2.34
N CYS A 186 -6.88 6.44 -2.45
CA CYS A 186 -6.05 6.30 -3.65
C CYS A 186 -6.82 5.83 -4.89
N VAL A 187 -7.91 5.10 -4.70
CA VAL A 187 -8.81 4.66 -5.78
C VAL A 187 -9.64 5.82 -6.26
N GLU A 188 -10.30 6.51 -5.32
CA GLU A 188 -11.15 7.66 -5.59
C GLU A 188 -10.39 8.80 -6.30
N ALA A 189 -9.15 9.07 -5.86
CA ALA A 189 -8.31 10.14 -6.40
C ALA A 189 -7.64 9.81 -7.74
N CYS A 190 -7.79 8.60 -8.29
CA CYS A 190 -7.09 8.21 -9.52
C CYS A 190 -7.79 8.77 -10.76
N PRO A 191 -7.26 9.82 -11.43
CA PRO A 191 -7.94 10.45 -12.58
C PRO A 191 -8.00 9.52 -13.79
N ALA A 192 -7.02 8.62 -13.92
CA ALA A 192 -6.99 7.61 -14.99
C ALA A 192 -7.84 6.37 -14.68
N GLN A 193 -8.47 6.30 -13.50
CA GLN A 193 -9.20 5.13 -13.02
C GLN A 193 -8.40 3.82 -13.22
N ALA A 194 -7.10 3.91 -12.98
CA ALA A 194 -6.19 2.78 -13.13
C ALA A 194 -6.24 1.81 -11.93
N ILE A 195 -6.81 2.22 -10.81
CA ILE A 195 -6.89 1.45 -9.57
C ILE A 195 -8.35 1.10 -9.31
N VAL A 196 -8.64 -0.18 -9.21
CA VAL A 196 -9.98 -0.71 -8.89
C VAL A 196 -9.89 -1.48 -7.56
N PHE A 197 -10.86 -1.26 -6.68
CA PHE A 197 -10.94 -1.88 -5.36
C PHE A 197 -12.27 -2.62 -5.19
N GLY A 198 -12.26 -3.74 -4.48
CA GLY A 198 -13.49 -4.47 -4.19
C GLY A 198 -13.23 -5.80 -3.50
N ASP A 199 -14.31 -6.54 -3.28
CA ASP A 199 -14.25 -7.92 -2.79
C ASP A 199 -13.78 -8.85 -3.91
N LEU A 200 -12.67 -9.56 -3.69
CA LEU A 200 -12.10 -10.52 -4.66
C LEU A 200 -12.88 -11.83 -4.72
N ASP A 201 -13.73 -12.10 -3.73
CA ASP A 201 -14.57 -13.30 -3.67
C ASP A 201 -15.99 -13.06 -4.20
N ASP A 202 -16.35 -11.79 -4.49
CA ASP A 202 -17.57 -11.45 -5.20
C ASP A 202 -17.32 -11.48 -6.72
N PRO A 203 -17.91 -12.42 -7.47
CA PRO A 203 -17.74 -12.49 -8.93
C PRO A 203 -18.31 -11.27 -9.66
N ALA A 204 -19.23 -10.52 -9.07
CA ALA A 204 -19.77 -9.29 -9.64
C ALA A 204 -18.83 -8.08 -9.44
N SER A 205 -17.88 -8.17 -8.51
CA SER A 205 -16.88 -7.13 -8.27
C SER A 205 -15.97 -6.93 -9.48
N GLU A 206 -15.78 -5.68 -9.88
CA GLU A 206 -14.83 -5.35 -10.95
C GLU A 206 -13.39 -5.75 -10.58
N ALA A 207 -13.00 -5.57 -9.33
CA ALA A 207 -11.69 -5.99 -8.84
C ALA A 207 -11.47 -7.50 -9.00
N ALA A 208 -12.48 -8.32 -8.67
CA ALA A 208 -12.43 -9.77 -8.84
C ALA A 208 -12.34 -10.17 -10.32
N ARG A 209 -13.08 -9.51 -11.19
CA ARG A 209 -13.05 -9.75 -12.64
C ARG A 209 -11.67 -9.43 -13.22
N LEU A 210 -11.10 -8.27 -12.87
CA LEU A 210 -9.76 -7.87 -13.31
C LEU A 210 -8.67 -8.76 -12.73
N ALA A 211 -8.81 -9.21 -11.47
CA ALA A 211 -7.85 -10.14 -10.86
C ALA A 211 -7.76 -11.49 -11.59
N ARG A 212 -8.85 -11.92 -12.26
CA ARG A 212 -8.91 -13.16 -13.04
C ARG A 212 -8.54 -12.99 -14.51
N ASP A 213 -8.30 -11.74 -14.98
CA ASP A 213 -7.84 -11.48 -16.35
C ASP A 213 -6.47 -12.15 -16.57
N GLU A 214 -6.24 -12.80 -17.71
CA GLU A 214 -4.98 -13.49 -18.06
C GLU A 214 -3.76 -12.55 -18.08
N ARG A 215 -4.00 -11.25 -18.30
CA ARG A 215 -2.98 -10.20 -18.27
C ARG A 215 -2.65 -9.74 -16.85
N SER A 216 -3.36 -10.23 -15.84
CA SER A 216 -3.12 -9.92 -14.46
C SER A 216 -2.04 -10.82 -13.87
N PHE A 217 -1.28 -10.28 -12.92
CA PHE A 217 -0.21 -10.97 -12.20
C PHE A 217 -0.05 -10.35 -10.81
N ARG A 218 0.63 -11.05 -9.93
CA ARG A 218 0.99 -10.56 -8.59
C ARG A 218 2.51 -10.42 -8.48
N ILE A 219 2.96 -9.36 -7.81
CA ILE A 219 4.40 -9.13 -7.59
C ILE A 219 4.91 -10.18 -6.59
N LEU A 220 6.08 -10.78 -6.88
CA LEU A 220 6.74 -11.81 -6.08
C LEU A 220 5.83 -13.00 -5.75
N GLU A 221 4.93 -13.37 -6.66
CA GLU A 221 3.97 -14.47 -6.47
C GLU A 221 4.62 -15.78 -6.04
N ARG A 222 5.86 -16.04 -6.51
CA ARG A 222 6.67 -17.21 -6.16
C ARG A 222 6.94 -17.37 -4.65
N LEU A 223 6.76 -16.32 -3.85
CA LEU A 223 6.94 -16.37 -2.39
C LEU A 223 5.74 -16.95 -1.64
N GLY A 224 4.62 -17.22 -2.32
CA GLY A 224 3.46 -17.88 -1.75
C GLY A 224 2.67 -17.07 -0.71
N THR A 225 2.92 -15.77 -0.56
CA THR A 225 2.24 -14.92 0.44
C THR A 225 0.81 -14.53 0.05
N GLU A 226 0.35 -14.94 -1.11
CA GLU A 226 -0.96 -14.64 -1.69
C GLU A 226 -1.33 -13.14 -1.65
N PRO A 227 -0.60 -12.27 -2.37
CA PRO A 227 -0.93 -10.87 -2.47
C PRO A 227 -2.36 -10.64 -2.96
N LYS A 228 -3.05 -9.66 -2.36
CA LYS A 228 -4.39 -9.20 -2.79
C LYS A 228 -4.35 -7.96 -3.69
N ILE A 229 -3.14 -7.58 -4.14
CA ILE A 229 -2.94 -6.56 -5.15
C ILE A 229 -2.57 -7.24 -6.45
N TYR A 230 -3.41 -7.07 -7.46
CA TYR A 230 -3.21 -7.58 -8.80
C TYR A 230 -2.77 -6.45 -9.72
N TYR A 231 -1.80 -6.72 -10.56
CA TYR A 231 -1.32 -5.79 -11.58
C TYR A 231 -1.67 -6.32 -12.96
N ARG A 232 -2.20 -5.46 -13.81
CA ARG A 232 -2.63 -5.83 -15.15
C ARG A 232 -1.88 -5.01 -16.19
N THR A 233 -1.41 -5.66 -17.27
CA THR A 233 -0.79 -5.00 -18.42
C THR A 233 -0.81 -5.89 -19.63
N ALA A 234 -1.03 -5.29 -20.81
CA ALA A 234 -0.86 -5.94 -22.11
C ALA A 234 0.60 -5.94 -22.60
N ARG A 235 1.50 -5.22 -21.90
CA ARG A 235 2.90 -5.05 -22.29
C ARG A 235 3.80 -6.12 -21.63
N PRO A 236 4.32 -7.12 -22.37
CA PRO A 236 5.10 -8.22 -21.76
C PRO A 236 6.34 -7.74 -20.99
N TRP A 237 7.05 -6.72 -21.50
CA TRP A 237 8.22 -6.18 -20.85
C TRP A 237 7.92 -5.52 -19.49
N VAL A 238 6.74 -4.90 -19.37
CA VAL A 238 6.28 -4.31 -18.09
C VAL A 238 6.01 -5.41 -17.08
N ARG A 239 5.31 -6.47 -17.48
CA ARG A 239 5.06 -7.64 -16.64
C ARG A 239 6.38 -8.26 -16.16
N GLN A 240 7.33 -8.47 -17.06
CA GLN A 240 8.64 -9.03 -16.72
C GLN A 240 9.41 -8.13 -15.75
N ALA A 241 9.47 -6.82 -16.02
CA ALA A 241 10.20 -5.87 -15.19
C ALA A 241 9.56 -5.69 -13.80
N ALA A 242 8.22 -5.70 -13.71
CA ALA A 242 7.49 -5.57 -12.44
C ALA A 242 7.52 -6.87 -11.61
N ALA A 243 7.54 -8.04 -12.26
CA ALA A 243 7.61 -9.33 -11.57
C ALA A 243 9.01 -9.65 -11.04
N GLN A 244 10.05 -9.08 -11.65
CA GLN A 244 11.44 -9.24 -11.27
C GLN A 244 12.01 -7.88 -10.85
N PRO A 245 11.95 -7.50 -9.57
CA PRO A 245 12.64 -6.30 -9.11
C PRO A 245 14.13 -6.47 -9.45
N ARG A 246 14.62 -5.65 -10.36
CA ARG A 246 16.06 -5.57 -10.64
C ARG A 246 16.73 -5.12 -9.34
N SER A 247 17.77 -5.85 -8.91
CA SER A 247 18.78 -5.27 -8.05
C SER A 247 19.28 -4.01 -8.76
N GLU A 248 19.06 -2.83 -8.18
CA GLU A 248 19.68 -1.61 -8.70
C GLU A 248 21.16 -1.89 -8.92
N PRO A 249 21.72 -1.57 -10.09
CA PRO A 249 23.17 -1.57 -10.23
C PRO A 249 23.67 -0.59 -9.16
N ARG A 250 24.52 -1.07 -8.26
CA ARG A 250 25.21 -0.17 -7.33
C ARG A 250 25.88 0.90 -8.20
N PRO A 251 25.69 2.19 -7.90
CA PRO A 251 26.42 3.22 -8.61
C PRO A 251 27.91 2.84 -8.52
N SER A 252 28.52 2.61 -9.65
CA SER A 252 29.96 2.44 -9.77
C SER A 252 30.60 3.78 -9.41
N GLY A 253 31.05 3.94 -8.18
CA GLY A 253 31.64 5.19 -7.71
C GLY A 253 31.40 5.48 -6.25
N SER A 254 31.68 4.55 -5.34
CA SER A 254 31.92 4.89 -3.95
C SER A 254 33.42 5.17 -3.78
N GLY A 255 33.79 6.45 -3.98
CA GLY A 255 34.98 6.99 -3.38
C GLY A 255 34.96 6.79 -1.85
N PRO A 256 36.11 6.78 -1.16
CA PRO A 256 36.19 6.50 0.26
C PRO A 256 35.28 7.45 1.05
N ARG A 257 34.41 6.88 1.90
CA ARG A 257 33.60 7.65 2.84
C ARG A 257 34.52 8.44 3.75
N LYS A 258 34.48 9.75 3.68
CA LYS A 258 35.06 10.59 4.73
C LYS A 258 34.27 10.33 6.02
N GLU A 259 34.91 9.76 7.02
CA GLU A 259 34.39 9.68 8.37
C GLU A 259 34.12 11.10 8.91
N PRO A 260 32.98 11.35 9.54
CA PRO A 260 32.77 12.63 10.23
C PRO A 260 33.73 12.68 11.42
N ALA A 261 34.54 13.73 11.47
CA ALA A 261 35.38 14.02 12.63
C ALA A 261 34.47 14.23 13.85
N HIS A 262 34.73 13.46 14.90
CA HIS A 262 34.13 13.65 16.20
C HIS A 262 34.64 14.96 16.78
N ALA A 263 33.71 15.89 17.07
CA ALA A 263 33.88 17.00 17.98
C ALA A 263 32.67 17.02 18.93
#